data_0b325be572b6babeb4de6a589f45ccef
#
_entry.id   0b325be572b6babeb4de6a589f45ccef
#
_cell.length_a   1.000
_cell.length_b   1.000
_cell.length_c   1.000
_cell.angle_alpha   90.00
_cell.angle_beta   90.00
_cell.angle_gamma   90.00
#
_symmetry.space_group_name_H-M   'P 1'
#
loop_
_entity.id
_entity.type
_entity.pdbx_description
1 polymer ?
#
loop_
_entity_poly.entity_id
_entity_poly.type
_entity_poly.pdbx_seq_one_letter_code
_entity_poly.pdbx_strand_id
1 'polypeptide(L)'
;MADTSTGPDPTPTAIAVPHGIPSVGAAPVSGVECSAHWEGGCREVRVFRGHTYSVWAVAYHPDGASVASGSDDRCIRIWKTNTGRVIRILRGHTESVHCLAFSRDGKLLASGSTDHTIRLWNAGTGGFLRELCSRYDQAVYSISFSPDGLMLARGTQNRDIKIWEVGTAQELLSLLPDDEYDPHWNICTVFSPDGRYLASGNDIGALTLFEVFPDAQVVCNLQGHKPDRSKESAEQRGPEAEPQESQEVQEDPFEHWVGTLAFSPDGTMLVSGSRDKTIKFWEIPSGQLIRTVEAHDGGVHTVTFSPDGKVLASCSDDTTIKLWDSSTGNLICTLQGHTGPVRSIAFSPDGRRLVSGSHDKTVRLWEGGVGSGSLPPP
;
A
#
# COMPACT_ATOMS: atom_id res chain seq x y z
N MET A 1 28.82 -41.70 -39.72
CA MET A 1 29.43 -41.70 -38.40
C MET A 1 29.78 -40.26 -38.10
N ALA A 2 28.94 -39.58 -37.41
CA ALA A 2 29.20 -38.25 -36.84
C ALA A 2 28.57 -38.28 -35.45
N ASP A 3 29.45 -38.22 -34.47
CA ASP A 3 29.21 -38.26 -33.04
C ASP A 3 28.76 -36.87 -32.61
N THR A 4 27.53 -36.74 -32.08
CA THR A 4 27.02 -35.50 -31.47
C THR A 4 26.94 -35.69 -29.97
N SER A 5 28.06 -35.38 -29.28
CA SER A 5 28.07 -35.28 -27.82
C SER A 5 27.34 -34.00 -27.38
N THR A 6 26.16 -34.17 -26.86
CA THR A 6 25.46 -33.13 -26.09
C THR A 6 26.14 -33.01 -24.72
N GLY A 7 26.82 -31.87 -24.48
CA GLY A 7 27.35 -31.53 -23.16
C GLY A 7 26.17 -31.20 -22.21
N PRO A 8 26.36 -31.38 -20.89
CA PRO A 8 25.36 -31.10 -19.90
C PRO A 8 25.07 -29.59 -19.83
N ASP A 9 23.76 -29.28 -19.73
CA ASP A 9 23.20 -27.97 -19.48
C ASP A 9 23.86 -27.33 -18.23
N PRO A 10 24.20 -26.05 -18.24
CA PRO A 10 24.77 -25.40 -17.07
C PRO A 10 23.68 -25.30 -15.98
N THR A 11 23.91 -26.01 -14.88
CA THR A 11 23.18 -25.83 -13.62
C THR A 11 23.15 -24.34 -13.26
N PRO A 12 22.01 -23.77 -12.84
CA PRO A 12 21.93 -22.38 -12.42
C PRO A 12 22.87 -22.18 -11.22
N THR A 13 23.82 -21.27 -11.38
CA THR A 13 24.74 -20.85 -10.34
C THR A 13 23.94 -20.22 -9.21
N ALA A 14 23.97 -20.84 -8.03
CA ALA A 14 23.36 -20.29 -6.83
C ALA A 14 23.92 -18.87 -6.60
N ILE A 15 23.04 -17.87 -6.64
CA ILE A 15 23.38 -16.48 -6.32
C ILE A 15 23.76 -16.45 -4.86
N ALA A 16 25.00 -16.08 -4.56
CA ALA A 16 25.50 -15.92 -3.20
C ALA A 16 24.73 -14.78 -2.53
N VAL A 17 23.78 -15.14 -1.67
CA VAL A 17 23.08 -14.19 -0.79
C VAL A 17 24.10 -13.66 0.22
N PRO A 18 24.24 -12.35 0.42
CA PRO A 18 25.10 -11.83 1.47
C PRO A 18 24.57 -12.29 2.83
N HIS A 19 25.32 -13.14 3.50
CA HIS A 19 25.02 -13.56 4.87
C HIS A 19 25.14 -12.38 5.82
N GLY A 20 24.06 -12.07 6.53
CA GLY A 20 24.04 -11.12 7.62
C GLY A 20 23.40 -9.78 7.26
N ILE A 21 22.07 -9.74 7.20
CA ILE A 21 21.33 -8.48 7.35
C ILE A 21 21.40 -8.12 8.84
N PRO A 22 22.14 -7.06 9.26
CA PRO A 22 21.99 -6.59 10.62
C PRO A 22 20.53 -6.13 10.78
N SER A 23 19.85 -6.62 11.80
CA SER A 23 18.53 -6.16 12.20
C SER A 23 18.66 -4.68 12.59
N VAL A 24 18.50 -3.81 11.61
CA VAL A 24 18.41 -2.38 11.86
C VAL A 24 16.98 -2.10 12.29
N GLY A 25 16.70 -2.35 13.56
CA GLY A 25 15.55 -1.81 14.22
C GLY A 25 15.50 -0.32 13.94
N ALA A 26 14.39 0.17 13.39
CA ALA A 26 14.15 1.60 13.34
C ALA A 26 14.27 2.10 14.77
N ALA A 27 15.26 2.97 15.03
CA ALA A 27 15.32 3.65 16.30
C ALA A 27 14.00 4.44 16.42
N PRO A 28 13.22 4.25 17.49
CA PRO A 28 12.02 5.04 17.69
C PRO A 28 12.48 6.50 17.79
N VAL A 29 11.86 7.36 16.98
CA VAL A 29 12.02 8.80 17.14
C VAL A 29 11.52 9.12 18.54
N SER A 30 12.44 9.48 19.43
CA SER A 30 12.19 9.65 20.85
C SER A 30 11.10 10.69 21.11
N GLY A 31 10.01 10.30 21.76
CA GLY A 31 9.36 11.13 22.76
C GLY A 31 8.12 11.91 22.38
N VAL A 32 7.37 11.59 21.29
CA VAL A 32 6.04 12.18 21.09
C VAL A 32 5.05 11.06 20.77
N GLU A 33 4.07 10.88 21.64
CA GLU A 33 2.97 9.94 21.38
C GLU A 33 2.09 10.50 20.27
N CYS A 34 2.11 9.87 19.08
CA CYS A 34 1.29 10.32 17.94
C CYS A 34 -0.22 10.23 18.24
N SER A 35 -0.66 9.26 19.03
CA SER A 35 -2.06 9.13 19.44
C SER A 35 -2.58 10.37 20.15
N ALA A 36 -1.87 10.85 21.19
CA ALA A 36 -2.26 12.05 21.92
C ALA A 36 -2.34 13.32 21.04
N HIS A 37 -1.54 13.36 19.96
CA HIS A 37 -1.56 14.47 19.00
C HIS A 37 -2.87 14.50 18.19
N TRP A 38 -3.40 13.34 17.81
CA TRP A 38 -4.62 13.22 17.01
C TRP A 38 -5.90 13.25 17.85
N GLU A 39 -5.85 12.86 19.14
CA GLU A 39 -6.97 12.94 20.09
C GLU A 39 -7.41 14.38 20.38
N GLY A 40 -6.50 15.33 20.26
CA GLY A 40 -6.76 16.77 20.43
C GLY A 40 -7.60 17.42 19.32
N GLY A 41 -8.04 16.63 18.35
CA GLY A 41 -8.75 17.07 17.15
C GLY A 41 -7.86 17.07 15.91
N CYS A 42 -8.48 17.22 14.75
CA CYS A 42 -7.80 17.15 13.47
C CYS A 42 -8.24 18.34 12.60
N ARG A 43 -7.32 18.91 11.83
CA ARG A 43 -7.63 20.03 10.93
C ARG A 43 -6.94 19.91 9.58
N GLU A 44 -7.58 20.45 8.55
CA GLU A 44 -6.92 20.73 7.29
C GLU A 44 -5.96 21.92 7.46
N VAL A 45 -4.71 21.70 7.08
CA VAL A 45 -3.68 22.75 7.11
C VAL A 45 -3.55 23.43 5.76
N ARG A 46 -3.66 22.65 4.69
CA ARG A 46 -3.38 23.14 3.34
C ARG A 46 -3.98 22.25 2.25
N VAL A 47 -4.37 22.91 1.17
CA VAL A 47 -4.75 22.25 -0.10
C VAL A 47 -3.71 22.57 -1.15
N PHE A 48 -3.13 21.54 -1.75
CA PHE A 48 -2.18 21.65 -2.87
C PHE A 48 -2.98 21.49 -4.17
N ARG A 49 -2.94 22.49 -5.00
CA ARG A 49 -3.66 22.53 -6.28
C ARG A 49 -2.69 22.60 -7.43
N GLY A 50 -2.93 21.82 -8.49
CA GLY A 50 -2.06 21.83 -9.67
C GLY A 50 -2.21 20.61 -10.56
N HIS A 51 -2.64 19.45 -10.04
CA HIS A 51 -3.06 18.34 -10.88
C HIS A 51 -4.34 18.70 -11.66
N THR A 52 -4.41 18.25 -12.91
CA THR A 52 -5.56 18.52 -13.79
C THR A 52 -6.58 17.38 -13.77
N TYR A 53 -6.16 16.22 -13.27
CA TYR A 53 -6.97 15.01 -13.14
C TYR A 53 -6.79 14.40 -11.74
N SER A 54 -7.47 13.27 -11.51
CA SER A 54 -7.48 12.55 -10.22
C SER A 54 -6.08 12.27 -9.70
N VAL A 55 -5.89 12.39 -8.38
CA VAL A 55 -4.65 12.01 -7.69
C VAL A 55 -4.83 10.61 -7.12
N TRP A 56 -4.02 9.68 -7.57
CA TRP A 56 -4.06 8.27 -7.19
C TRP A 56 -3.10 7.90 -6.08
N ALA A 57 -1.95 8.55 -6.02
CA ALA A 57 -0.91 8.22 -5.06
C ALA A 57 -0.34 9.46 -4.41
N VAL A 58 -0.03 9.34 -3.12
CA VAL A 58 0.78 10.30 -2.38
C VAL A 58 1.84 9.58 -1.55
N ALA A 59 3.01 10.18 -1.39
CA ALA A 59 4.07 9.66 -0.55
C ALA A 59 4.84 10.82 0.12
N TYR A 60 5.14 10.67 1.40
CA TYR A 60 6.06 11.58 2.10
C TYR A 60 7.50 11.21 1.80
N HIS A 61 8.32 12.20 1.54
CA HIS A 61 9.76 12.02 1.56
C HIS A 61 10.22 11.79 3.01
N PRO A 62 11.20 10.90 3.27
CA PRO A 62 11.65 10.57 4.62
C PRO A 62 12.16 11.76 5.47
N ASP A 63 12.54 12.89 4.85
CA ASP A 63 12.91 14.10 5.57
C ASP A 63 11.71 14.94 6.07
N GLY A 64 10.47 14.57 5.67
CA GLY A 64 9.24 15.29 6.00
C GLY A 64 9.09 16.67 5.33
N ALA A 65 10.07 17.11 4.55
CA ALA A 65 10.07 18.45 3.95
C ALA A 65 9.28 18.50 2.63
N SER A 66 9.08 17.37 1.97
CA SER A 66 8.38 17.27 0.69
C SER A 66 7.45 16.07 0.60
N VAL A 67 6.49 16.18 -0.33
CA VAL A 67 5.50 15.16 -0.66
C VAL A 67 5.52 14.97 -2.16
N ALA A 68 5.43 13.72 -2.62
CA ALA A 68 5.19 13.35 -4.01
C ALA A 68 3.70 13.02 -4.21
N SER A 69 3.14 13.36 -5.37
CA SER A 69 1.81 12.92 -5.80
C SER A 69 1.80 12.46 -7.24
N GLY A 70 1.13 11.34 -7.53
CA GLY A 70 0.92 10.75 -8.84
C GLY A 70 -0.53 10.89 -9.29
N SER A 71 -0.75 11.12 -10.58
CA SER A 71 -2.08 11.48 -11.09
C SER A 71 -2.37 10.89 -12.48
N ASP A 72 -3.66 10.88 -12.83
CA ASP A 72 -4.15 10.65 -14.19
C ASP A 72 -3.62 11.68 -15.19
N ASP A 73 -3.09 12.82 -14.74
CA ASP A 73 -2.45 13.80 -15.62
C ASP A 73 -1.06 13.34 -16.09
N ARG A 74 -0.67 12.07 -15.81
CA ARG A 74 0.56 11.39 -16.21
C ARG A 74 1.82 12.00 -15.60
N CYS A 75 1.65 12.90 -14.62
CA CYS A 75 2.74 13.60 -13.99
C CYS A 75 2.87 13.19 -12.51
N ILE A 76 4.10 13.25 -12.03
CA ILE A 76 4.39 13.25 -10.62
C ILE A 76 4.75 14.67 -10.23
N ARG A 77 4.15 15.19 -9.16
CA ARG A 77 4.48 16.51 -8.60
C ARG A 77 5.15 16.34 -7.26
N ILE A 78 6.24 17.06 -7.06
CA ILE A 78 6.90 17.17 -5.75
C ILE A 78 6.54 18.52 -5.16
N TRP A 79 5.97 18.49 -3.95
CA TRP A 79 5.46 19.66 -3.25
C TRP A 79 6.31 19.94 -2.02
N LYS A 80 6.56 21.20 -1.74
CA LYS A 80 7.16 21.62 -0.47
C LYS A 80 6.08 21.66 0.62
N THR A 81 6.20 20.83 1.65
CA THR A 81 5.17 20.60 2.67
C THR A 81 4.75 21.91 3.37
N ASN A 82 5.70 22.73 3.77
CA ASN A 82 5.43 23.96 4.54
C ASN A 82 4.81 25.10 3.72
N THR A 83 4.99 25.13 2.39
CA THR A 83 4.48 26.23 1.54
C THR A 83 3.39 25.77 0.57
N GLY A 84 3.28 24.46 0.26
CA GLY A 84 2.40 23.92 -0.76
C GLY A 84 2.82 24.23 -2.20
N ARG A 85 4.02 24.80 -2.38
CA ARG A 85 4.53 25.10 -3.73
C ARG A 85 5.07 23.85 -4.39
N VAL A 86 4.81 23.71 -5.71
CA VAL A 86 5.43 22.68 -6.53
C VAL A 86 6.93 22.97 -6.63
N ILE A 87 7.75 22.00 -6.23
CA ILE A 87 9.21 22.06 -6.36
C ILE A 87 9.61 21.51 -7.75
N ARG A 88 8.98 20.41 -8.17
CA ARG A 88 9.28 19.71 -9.42
C ARG A 88 8.05 19.08 -10.00
N ILE A 89 8.07 18.87 -11.32
CA ILE A 89 7.11 18.06 -12.06
C ILE A 89 7.93 17.03 -12.85
N LEU A 90 7.76 15.76 -12.50
CA LEU A 90 8.41 14.65 -13.20
C LEU A 90 7.48 14.18 -14.31
N ARG A 91 8.00 14.19 -15.53
CA ARG A 91 7.28 13.79 -16.74
C ARG A 91 7.96 12.59 -17.38
N GLY A 92 7.18 11.70 -17.96
CA GLY A 92 7.74 10.54 -18.65
C GLY A 92 6.77 9.37 -18.75
N HIS A 93 5.92 9.15 -17.73
CA HIS A 93 4.82 8.21 -17.88
C HIS A 93 3.87 8.66 -18.99
N THR A 94 3.39 7.69 -19.75
CA THR A 94 2.46 7.93 -20.88
C THR A 94 1.00 7.73 -20.49
N GLU A 95 0.75 7.15 -19.32
CA GLU A 95 -0.56 6.93 -18.74
C GLU A 95 -0.57 7.29 -17.24
N SER A 96 -1.69 7.00 -16.56
CA SER A 96 -1.95 7.33 -15.16
C SER A 96 -0.89 6.79 -14.20
N VAL A 97 -0.44 7.59 -13.23
CA VAL A 97 0.49 7.19 -12.17
C VAL A 97 -0.31 6.75 -10.95
N HIS A 98 -0.32 5.43 -10.68
CA HIS A 98 -1.16 4.81 -9.65
C HIS A 98 -0.48 4.60 -8.30
N CYS A 99 0.84 4.44 -8.28
CA CYS A 99 1.56 4.20 -7.03
C CYS A 99 2.90 4.93 -7.00
N LEU A 100 3.30 5.31 -5.78
CA LEU A 100 4.54 6.01 -5.48
C LEU A 100 5.15 5.47 -4.20
N ALA A 101 6.47 5.31 -4.18
CA ALA A 101 7.21 4.97 -2.98
C ALA A 101 8.56 5.68 -2.97
N PHE A 102 8.94 6.26 -1.84
CA PHE A 102 10.32 6.70 -1.61
C PHE A 102 11.13 5.54 -1.01
N SER A 103 12.40 5.43 -1.40
CA SER A 103 13.34 4.60 -0.65
C SER A 103 13.53 5.17 0.76
N ARG A 104 13.84 4.29 1.73
CA ARG A 104 13.98 4.69 3.14
C ARG A 104 15.05 5.75 3.37
N ASP A 105 16.11 5.75 2.56
CA ASP A 105 17.19 6.76 2.61
C ASP A 105 16.82 8.08 1.91
N GLY A 106 15.65 8.15 1.29
CA GLY A 106 15.15 9.34 0.59
C GLY A 106 15.85 9.65 -0.73
N LYS A 107 16.74 8.79 -1.23
CA LYS A 107 17.48 9.09 -2.47
C LYS A 107 16.71 8.76 -3.73
N LEU A 108 15.81 7.77 -3.67
CA LEU A 108 15.05 7.29 -4.80
C LEU A 108 13.56 7.55 -4.59
N LEU A 109 12.87 7.84 -5.68
CA LEU A 109 11.43 7.75 -5.80
C LEU A 109 11.13 6.71 -6.88
N ALA A 110 10.28 5.74 -6.56
CA ALA A 110 9.71 4.82 -7.53
C ALA A 110 8.28 5.25 -7.86
N SER A 111 7.87 5.05 -9.11
CA SER A 111 6.51 5.29 -9.58
C SER A 111 6.04 4.16 -10.47
N GLY A 112 4.82 3.68 -10.26
CA GLY A 112 4.17 2.69 -11.10
C GLY A 112 2.96 3.29 -11.82
N SER A 113 2.75 2.84 -13.05
CA SER A 113 1.75 3.41 -13.97
C SER A 113 0.98 2.35 -14.74
N THR A 114 -0.18 2.75 -15.24
CA THR A 114 -0.94 1.96 -16.22
C THR A 114 -0.27 1.92 -17.60
N ASP A 115 0.82 2.66 -17.81
CA ASP A 115 1.69 2.51 -18.99
C ASP A 115 2.58 1.25 -18.90
N HIS A 116 2.35 0.39 -17.92
CA HIS A 116 3.04 -0.89 -17.68
C HIS A 116 4.48 -0.74 -17.20
N THR A 117 4.90 0.47 -16.81
CA THR A 117 6.27 0.70 -16.37
C THR A 117 6.36 1.08 -14.89
N ILE A 118 7.48 0.70 -14.28
CA ILE A 118 7.96 1.29 -13.05
C ILE A 118 9.14 2.18 -13.41
N ARG A 119 9.12 3.44 -12.98
CA ARG A 119 10.21 4.38 -13.20
C ARG A 119 10.87 4.75 -11.89
N LEU A 120 12.20 4.77 -11.92
CA LEU A 120 13.03 5.22 -10.80
C LEU A 120 13.56 6.61 -11.10
N TRP A 121 13.43 7.48 -10.11
CA TRP A 121 13.83 8.88 -10.16
C TRP A 121 14.80 9.18 -9.02
N ASN A 122 15.76 10.05 -9.27
CA ASN A 122 16.55 10.66 -8.20
C ASN A 122 15.65 11.64 -7.44
N ALA A 123 15.35 11.37 -6.17
CA ALA A 123 14.41 12.17 -5.40
C ALA A 123 14.90 13.62 -5.17
N GLY A 124 16.21 13.82 -5.01
CA GLY A 124 16.82 15.14 -4.81
C GLY A 124 16.77 16.02 -6.05
N THR A 125 17.06 15.47 -7.24
CA THR A 125 17.14 16.23 -8.50
C THR A 125 15.86 16.16 -9.33
N GLY A 126 15.06 15.10 -9.16
CA GLY A 126 13.91 14.76 -10.03
C GLY A 126 14.33 14.13 -11.36
N GLY A 127 15.61 13.83 -11.55
CA GLY A 127 16.12 13.20 -12.76
C GLY A 127 15.67 11.75 -12.90
N PHE A 128 15.27 11.36 -14.11
CA PHE A 128 15.00 9.96 -14.45
C PHE A 128 16.29 9.16 -14.37
N LEU A 129 16.22 8.00 -13.71
CA LEU A 129 17.37 7.10 -13.55
C LEU A 129 17.27 5.88 -14.46
N ARG A 130 16.15 5.16 -14.34
CA ARG A 130 15.91 3.95 -15.12
C ARG A 130 14.45 3.53 -15.07
N GLU A 131 14.12 2.56 -15.91
CA GLU A 131 12.83 1.90 -15.99
C GLU A 131 13.00 0.43 -15.64
N LEU A 132 12.07 -0.11 -14.85
CA LEU A 132 11.94 -1.53 -14.57
C LEU A 132 10.75 -2.03 -15.36
N CYS A 133 10.99 -2.92 -16.32
CA CYS A 133 9.96 -3.49 -17.19
C CYS A 133 10.16 -4.99 -17.32
N SER A 134 9.09 -5.74 -17.49
CA SER A 134 9.15 -7.08 -18.05
C SER A 134 8.46 -7.10 -19.42
N ARG A 135 8.83 -8.04 -20.29
CA ARG A 135 8.33 -8.11 -21.68
C ARG A 135 6.82 -8.38 -21.81
N TYR A 136 6.16 -8.75 -20.70
CA TYR A 136 4.73 -9.09 -20.64
C TYR A 136 4.00 -8.24 -19.61
N ASP A 137 4.41 -6.99 -19.47
CA ASP A 137 3.98 -6.12 -18.38
C ASP A 137 2.50 -5.77 -18.47
N GLN A 138 1.91 -5.72 -17.28
CA GLN A 138 0.56 -5.27 -17.01
C GLN A 138 0.62 -3.96 -16.21
N ALA A 139 -0.51 -3.27 -16.11
CA ALA A 139 -0.63 -2.06 -15.32
C ALA A 139 -0.11 -2.26 -13.89
N VAL A 140 0.67 -1.29 -13.39
CA VAL A 140 1.30 -1.33 -12.07
C VAL A 140 0.45 -0.55 -11.09
N TYR A 141 -0.18 -1.26 -10.15
CA TYR A 141 -1.05 -0.65 -9.14
C TYR A 141 -0.40 -0.51 -7.76
N SER A 142 0.60 -1.32 -7.47
CA SER A 142 1.30 -1.30 -6.19
C SER A 142 2.79 -1.53 -6.37
N ILE A 143 3.58 -0.79 -5.60
CA ILE A 143 5.03 -0.97 -5.48
C ILE A 143 5.44 -0.83 -4.01
N SER A 144 6.43 -1.60 -3.60
CA SER A 144 7.00 -1.55 -2.26
C SER A 144 8.50 -1.75 -2.32
N PHE A 145 9.28 -0.83 -1.72
CA PHE A 145 10.70 -1.05 -1.49
C PHE A 145 10.90 -2.01 -0.33
N SER A 146 11.92 -2.86 -0.42
CA SER A 146 12.47 -3.52 0.76
C SER A 146 13.05 -2.48 1.74
N PRO A 147 13.11 -2.78 3.06
CA PRO A 147 13.56 -1.81 4.07
C PRO A 147 14.99 -1.31 3.87
N ASP A 148 15.85 -2.13 3.24
CA ASP A 148 17.22 -1.76 2.87
C ASP A 148 17.30 -0.94 1.58
N GLY A 149 16.19 -0.83 0.83
CA GLY A 149 16.10 -0.12 -0.45
C GLY A 149 16.76 -0.84 -1.62
N LEU A 150 17.23 -2.08 -1.45
CA LEU A 150 17.92 -2.83 -2.50
C LEU A 150 16.97 -3.54 -3.45
N MET A 151 15.75 -3.84 -3.00
CA MET A 151 14.72 -4.51 -3.79
C MET A 151 13.47 -3.67 -3.93
N LEU A 152 12.72 -3.93 -5.00
CA LEU A 152 11.40 -3.37 -5.27
C LEU A 152 10.46 -4.49 -5.69
N ALA A 153 9.34 -4.64 -4.97
CA ALA A 153 8.25 -5.54 -5.34
C ALA A 153 7.15 -4.78 -6.05
N ARG A 154 6.44 -5.45 -6.98
CA ARG A 154 5.19 -4.97 -7.58
C ARG A 154 4.11 -6.05 -7.56
N GLY A 155 2.84 -5.62 -7.41
CA GLY A 155 1.67 -6.41 -7.73
C GLY A 155 1.14 -6.05 -9.13
N THR A 156 0.61 -7.03 -9.85
CA THR A 156 0.12 -6.90 -11.22
C THR A 156 -1.24 -7.55 -11.42
N GLN A 157 -1.84 -7.28 -12.58
CA GLN A 157 -3.06 -7.98 -13.01
C GLN A 157 -2.84 -9.44 -13.44
N ASN A 158 -1.61 -9.93 -13.47
CA ASN A 158 -1.27 -11.29 -13.94
C ASN A 158 -0.95 -12.27 -12.81
N ARG A 159 -1.46 -12.08 -11.59
CA ARG A 159 -1.21 -12.97 -10.44
C ARG A 159 0.23 -12.99 -9.94
N ASP A 160 1.22 -12.69 -10.78
CA ASP A 160 2.62 -12.71 -10.39
C ASP A 160 3.01 -11.48 -9.58
N ILE A 161 3.74 -11.71 -8.52
CA ILE A 161 4.44 -10.66 -7.81
C ILE A 161 5.88 -10.73 -8.24
N LYS A 162 6.40 -9.65 -8.79
CA LYS A 162 7.78 -9.60 -9.23
C LYS A 162 8.61 -8.75 -8.29
N ILE A 163 9.84 -9.21 -8.06
CA ILE A 163 10.81 -8.51 -7.23
C ILE A 163 12.06 -8.25 -8.07
N TRP A 164 12.52 -7.00 -8.10
CA TRP A 164 13.71 -6.56 -8.81
C TRP A 164 14.78 -6.07 -7.86
N GLU A 165 16.04 -6.26 -8.26
CA GLU A 165 17.16 -5.52 -7.70
C GLU A 165 17.16 -4.07 -8.23
N VAL A 166 17.07 -3.11 -7.33
CA VAL A 166 16.98 -1.68 -7.67
C VAL A 166 18.24 -1.17 -8.37
N GLY A 167 19.41 -1.68 -7.97
CA GLY A 167 20.70 -1.27 -8.51
C GLY A 167 20.92 -1.65 -9.97
N THR A 168 20.56 -2.86 -10.36
CA THR A 168 20.80 -3.44 -11.70
C THR A 168 19.58 -3.45 -12.59
N ALA A 169 18.36 -3.34 -12.02
CA ALA A 169 17.07 -3.60 -12.68
C ALA A 169 16.89 -5.07 -13.10
N GLN A 170 17.63 -5.99 -12.50
CA GLN A 170 17.45 -7.41 -12.73
C GLN A 170 16.23 -7.92 -11.97
N GLU A 171 15.37 -8.71 -12.63
CA GLU A 171 14.32 -9.46 -11.98
C GLU A 171 14.96 -10.58 -11.15
N LEU A 172 14.71 -10.58 -9.84
CA LEU A 172 15.25 -11.56 -8.90
C LEU A 172 14.31 -12.73 -8.69
N LEU A 173 13.04 -12.44 -8.51
CA LEU A 173 12.01 -13.42 -8.16
C LEU A 173 10.70 -13.10 -8.86
N SER A 174 9.98 -14.17 -9.23
CA SER A 174 8.58 -14.12 -9.62
C SER A 174 7.81 -15.09 -8.71
N LEU A 175 6.95 -14.54 -7.84
CA LEU A 175 6.15 -15.30 -6.90
C LEU A 175 4.79 -15.53 -7.52
N LEU A 176 4.38 -16.79 -7.58
CA LEU A 176 3.03 -17.21 -7.98
C LEU A 176 2.30 -17.73 -6.75
N PRO A 177 1.03 -17.37 -6.52
CA PRO A 177 0.19 -18.07 -5.56
C PRO A 177 0.07 -19.55 -5.92
N ASP A 178 -0.10 -20.42 -4.92
CA ASP A 178 -0.08 -21.89 -5.07
C ASP A 178 -1.14 -22.48 -6.02
N ASP A 179 -2.10 -21.69 -6.50
CA ASP A 179 -3.23 -22.19 -7.31
C ASP A 179 -3.02 -21.85 -8.79
N GLU A 180 -2.65 -22.85 -9.59
CA GLU A 180 -2.27 -22.74 -11.01
C GLU A 180 -3.42 -22.24 -11.93
N TYR A 181 -4.67 -22.26 -11.44
CA TYR A 181 -5.88 -21.92 -12.22
C TYR A 181 -6.63 -20.67 -11.75
N ASP A 182 -6.11 -19.94 -10.76
CA ASP A 182 -6.81 -18.77 -10.24
C ASP A 182 -6.51 -17.50 -11.10
N PRO A 183 -7.49 -16.96 -11.86
CA PRO A 183 -7.27 -15.82 -12.77
C PRO A 183 -7.21 -14.45 -12.04
N HIS A 184 -7.09 -14.43 -10.73
CA HIS A 184 -7.24 -13.21 -9.91
C HIS A 184 -5.99 -12.31 -9.89
N TRP A 185 -6.20 -11.01 -9.73
CA TRP A 185 -5.15 -9.99 -9.82
C TRP A 185 -4.52 -9.72 -8.46
N ASN A 186 -3.19 -9.77 -8.36
CA ASN A 186 -2.47 -9.27 -7.18
C ASN A 186 -2.33 -7.76 -7.26
N ILE A 187 -3.13 -7.02 -6.50
CA ILE A 187 -3.30 -5.59 -6.67
C ILE A 187 -2.43 -4.79 -5.72
N CYS A 188 -2.19 -5.31 -4.52
CA CYS A 188 -1.38 -4.64 -3.52
C CYS A 188 -0.30 -5.57 -2.98
N THR A 189 0.89 -5.00 -2.76
CA THR A 189 2.04 -5.69 -2.18
C THR A 189 2.75 -4.78 -1.19
N VAL A 190 3.25 -5.35 -0.09
CA VAL A 190 4.03 -4.62 0.90
C VAL A 190 5.07 -5.49 1.57
N PHE A 191 6.32 -5.01 1.69
CA PHE A 191 7.35 -5.65 2.49
C PHE A 191 7.13 -5.40 3.98
N SER A 192 7.44 -6.41 4.80
CA SER A 192 7.52 -6.22 6.26
C SER A 192 8.70 -5.29 6.62
N PRO A 193 8.65 -4.61 7.78
CA PRO A 193 9.71 -3.68 8.21
C PRO A 193 11.10 -4.27 8.37
N ASP A 194 11.18 -5.59 8.60
CA ASP A 194 12.43 -6.35 8.67
C ASP A 194 12.87 -6.93 7.31
N GLY A 195 12.03 -6.83 6.27
CA GLY A 195 12.29 -7.35 4.92
C GLY A 195 12.15 -8.86 4.79
N ARG A 196 11.76 -9.56 5.85
CA ARG A 196 11.61 -11.02 5.87
C ARG A 196 10.38 -11.46 5.08
N TYR A 197 9.29 -10.74 5.23
CA TYR A 197 8.01 -11.09 4.64
C TYR A 197 7.60 -10.10 3.54
N LEU A 198 6.80 -10.62 2.61
CA LEU A 198 6.03 -9.86 1.64
C LEU A 198 4.58 -10.29 1.75
N ALA A 199 3.68 -9.34 1.94
CA ALA A 199 2.25 -9.60 1.91
C ALA A 199 1.66 -9.14 0.57
N SER A 200 0.70 -9.90 0.03
CA SER A 200 -0.09 -9.51 -1.14
C SER A 200 -1.57 -9.68 -0.91
N GLY A 201 -2.37 -8.86 -1.57
CA GLY A 201 -3.83 -8.92 -1.59
C GLY A 201 -4.34 -8.91 -3.03
N ASN A 202 -5.43 -9.65 -3.27
CA ASN A 202 -6.00 -9.81 -4.61
C ASN A 202 -7.42 -9.24 -4.75
N ASP A 203 -7.96 -9.33 -5.96
CA ASP A 203 -9.27 -8.79 -6.35
C ASP A 203 -10.47 -9.59 -5.82
N ILE A 204 -10.26 -10.82 -5.32
CA ILE A 204 -11.32 -11.64 -4.69
C ILE A 204 -11.25 -11.66 -3.16
N GLY A 205 -10.46 -10.80 -2.57
CA GLY A 205 -10.36 -10.69 -1.11
C GLY A 205 -9.38 -11.66 -0.45
N ALA A 206 -8.60 -12.43 -1.18
CA ALA A 206 -7.59 -13.29 -0.59
C ALA A 206 -6.30 -12.52 -0.31
N LEU A 207 -5.62 -12.95 0.74
CA LEU A 207 -4.33 -12.41 1.20
C LEU A 207 -3.33 -13.54 1.30
N THR A 208 -2.11 -13.32 0.84
CA THR A 208 -1.01 -14.29 0.94
C THR A 208 0.20 -13.64 1.59
N LEU A 209 0.79 -14.32 2.56
CA LEU A 209 2.04 -13.94 3.20
C LEU A 209 3.15 -14.85 2.68
N PHE A 210 4.19 -14.25 2.13
CA PHE A 210 5.40 -14.93 1.64
C PHE A 210 6.57 -14.65 2.57
N GLU A 211 7.42 -15.64 2.82
CA GLU A 211 8.77 -15.44 3.31
C GLU A 211 9.69 -15.27 2.10
N VAL A 212 10.36 -14.11 1.99
CA VAL A 212 11.06 -13.73 0.75
C VAL A 212 12.35 -14.53 0.56
N PHE A 213 13.05 -14.85 1.64
CA PHE A 213 14.32 -15.56 1.61
C PHE A 213 14.33 -16.74 2.59
N PRO A 214 15.07 -17.85 2.29
CA PRO A 214 15.93 -18.04 1.10
C PRO A 214 15.18 -18.44 -0.17
N ASP A 215 14.01 -19.08 -0.08
CA ASP A 215 13.38 -19.81 -1.20
C ASP A 215 12.01 -19.24 -1.61
N ALA A 216 11.64 -18.06 -1.14
CA ALA A 216 10.39 -17.37 -1.50
C ALA A 216 9.13 -18.26 -1.31
N GLN A 217 8.91 -18.74 -0.09
CA GLN A 217 7.83 -19.68 0.23
C GLN A 217 6.58 -18.98 0.74
N VAL A 218 5.41 -19.57 0.44
CA VAL A 218 4.15 -19.18 1.08
C VAL A 218 4.19 -19.59 2.56
N VAL A 219 4.03 -18.63 3.46
CA VAL A 219 3.93 -18.88 4.91
C VAL A 219 2.52 -19.26 5.27
N CYS A 220 1.55 -18.46 4.84
CA CYS A 220 0.13 -18.72 5.05
C CYS A 220 -0.75 -17.93 4.06
N ASN A 221 -1.92 -18.49 3.80
CA ASN A 221 -3.02 -17.81 3.14
C ASN A 221 -3.99 -17.35 4.22
N LEU A 222 -4.19 -16.03 4.34
CA LEU A 222 -5.13 -15.45 5.27
C LEU A 222 -6.53 -15.49 4.64
N GLN A 223 -7.52 -15.95 5.41
CA GLN A 223 -8.92 -15.92 4.96
C GLN A 223 -9.41 -14.47 4.98
N GLY A 224 -9.14 -13.76 3.87
CA GLY A 224 -9.28 -12.32 3.76
C GLY A 224 -10.71 -11.79 3.83
N HIS A 225 -11.06 -10.96 2.85
CA HIS A 225 -12.34 -10.23 2.77
C HIS A 225 -13.42 -11.00 1.99
N LYS A 226 -13.41 -12.35 2.04
CA LYS A 226 -14.45 -13.17 1.40
C LYS A 226 -15.73 -13.18 2.25
N PRO A 227 -16.93 -13.21 1.63
CA PRO A 227 -18.17 -13.37 2.38
C PRO A 227 -18.14 -14.70 3.15
N ASP A 228 -18.54 -14.65 4.40
CA ASP A 228 -18.75 -15.87 5.20
C ASP A 228 -20.05 -16.55 4.76
N ARG A 229 -19.97 -17.36 3.71
CA ARG A 229 -21.12 -18.12 3.19
C ARG A 229 -21.74 -19.08 4.21
N SER A 230 -21.09 -19.32 5.35
CA SER A 230 -21.65 -20.14 6.42
C SER A 230 -22.80 -19.45 7.16
N LYS A 231 -22.86 -18.12 7.15
CA LYS A 231 -23.93 -17.35 7.80
C LYS A 231 -25.19 -17.22 6.95
N GLU A 232 -25.08 -17.19 5.61
CA GLU A 232 -26.21 -17.09 4.71
C GLU A 232 -27.10 -18.33 4.73
N SER A 233 -26.54 -19.52 5.01
CA SER A 233 -27.31 -20.78 5.08
C SER A 233 -28.11 -20.96 6.36
N ALA A 234 -27.84 -20.16 7.41
CA ALA A 234 -28.49 -20.30 8.70
C ALA A 234 -29.75 -19.42 8.85
N GLU A 235 -29.81 -18.27 8.20
CA GLU A 235 -30.96 -17.35 8.29
C GLU A 235 -32.08 -17.64 7.29
N GLN A 236 -31.83 -18.43 6.23
CA GLN A 236 -32.84 -18.72 5.18
C GLN A 236 -33.58 -20.06 5.34
N ARG A 237 -33.36 -20.85 6.39
CA ARG A 237 -34.14 -22.07 6.65
C ARG A 237 -35.32 -21.82 7.57
N GLY A 238 -36.28 -21.01 7.10
CA GLY A 238 -37.65 -21.05 7.59
C GLY A 238 -38.42 -22.19 6.90
N PRO A 239 -39.37 -22.86 7.58
CA PRO A 239 -40.11 -23.96 6.98
C PRO A 239 -41.10 -23.42 5.92
N GLU A 240 -41.01 -23.98 4.71
CA GLU A 240 -42.02 -23.92 3.64
C GLU A 240 -42.29 -22.53 3.00
N ALA A 241 -41.44 -22.16 2.03
CA ALA A 241 -41.87 -21.27 0.96
C ALA A 241 -41.49 -21.92 -0.38
N GLU A 242 -42.49 -21.94 -1.33
CA GLU A 242 -42.29 -22.39 -2.68
C GLU A 242 -41.16 -21.66 -3.40
N PRO A 243 -40.47 -22.24 -4.40
CA PRO A 243 -39.39 -21.61 -5.09
C PRO A 243 -39.90 -20.43 -5.92
N GLN A 244 -39.90 -19.24 -5.32
CA GLN A 244 -39.90 -18.02 -6.10
C GLN A 244 -38.56 -17.93 -6.81
N GLU A 245 -38.60 -17.70 -8.14
CA GLU A 245 -37.40 -17.38 -8.92
C GLU A 245 -36.64 -16.28 -8.20
N SER A 246 -35.61 -16.67 -7.47
CA SER A 246 -34.67 -15.75 -6.84
C SER A 246 -34.06 -14.93 -7.98
N GLN A 247 -34.35 -13.63 -8.03
CA GLN A 247 -33.51 -12.70 -8.76
C GLN A 247 -32.12 -12.88 -8.14
N GLU A 248 -31.23 -13.55 -8.86
CA GLU A 248 -29.82 -13.57 -8.54
C GLU A 248 -29.37 -12.11 -8.46
N VAL A 249 -29.16 -11.62 -7.26
CA VAL A 249 -28.46 -10.36 -7.04
C VAL A 249 -27.08 -10.63 -7.65
N GLN A 250 -26.81 -10.04 -8.81
CA GLN A 250 -25.47 -10.10 -9.40
C GLN A 250 -24.55 -9.34 -8.43
N GLU A 251 -23.89 -10.13 -7.55
CA GLU A 251 -22.82 -9.59 -6.69
C GLU A 251 -21.75 -8.98 -7.62
N ASP A 252 -21.31 -7.77 -7.29
CA ASP A 252 -20.17 -7.16 -7.98
C ASP A 252 -18.95 -8.08 -7.74
N PRO A 253 -18.37 -8.70 -8.76
CA PRO A 253 -17.25 -9.64 -8.58
C PRO A 253 -16.04 -9.00 -7.90
N PHE A 254 -16.00 -7.67 -7.81
CA PHE A 254 -14.94 -6.88 -7.19
C PHE A 254 -15.31 -6.34 -5.80
N GLU A 255 -16.44 -6.72 -5.23
CA GLU A 255 -16.89 -6.24 -3.92
C GLU A 255 -15.88 -6.53 -2.80
N HIS A 256 -15.14 -7.61 -2.91
CA HIS A 256 -14.19 -8.07 -1.89
C HIS A 256 -12.73 -7.68 -2.17
N TRP A 257 -12.47 -6.92 -3.21
CA TRP A 257 -11.14 -6.48 -3.59
C TRP A 257 -10.34 -5.90 -2.41
N VAL A 258 -9.16 -6.48 -2.13
CA VAL A 258 -8.20 -5.93 -1.17
C VAL A 258 -7.37 -4.85 -1.86
N GLY A 259 -7.70 -3.59 -1.59
CA GLY A 259 -7.05 -2.45 -2.21
C GLY A 259 -5.72 -2.06 -1.56
N THR A 260 -5.49 -2.49 -0.32
CA THR A 260 -4.37 -1.98 0.48
C THR A 260 -3.95 -2.90 1.60
N LEU A 261 -2.66 -2.88 1.89
CA LEU A 261 -2.01 -3.59 2.99
C LEU A 261 -1.01 -2.69 3.69
N ALA A 262 -0.87 -2.83 5.00
CA ALA A 262 0.17 -2.18 5.78
C ALA A 262 0.64 -3.06 6.94
N PHE A 263 1.95 -3.23 7.10
CA PHE A 263 2.52 -3.80 8.32
C PHE A 263 2.62 -2.73 9.41
N SER A 264 2.40 -3.15 10.66
CA SER A 264 2.79 -2.34 11.81
C SER A 264 4.32 -2.12 11.82
N PRO A 265 4.82 -1.00 12.36
CA PRO A 265 6.26 -0.70 12.36
C PRO A 265 7.13 -1.75 13.06
N ASP A 266 6.57 -2.52 14.00
CA ASP A 266 7.22 -3.63 14.69
C ASP A 266 7.13 -4.96 13.93
N GLY A 267 6.36 -5.01 12.81
CA GLY A 267 6.19 -6.19 11.98
C GLY A 267 5.29 -7.28 12.56
N THR A 268 4.65 -7.05 13.73
CA THR A 268 3.83 -8.06 14.42
C THR A 268 2.40 -8.14 13.91
N MET A 269 1.92 -7.08 13.24
CA MET A 269 0.59 -7.01 12.66
C MET A 269 0.63 -6.65 11.18
N LEU A 270 -0.30 -7.20 10.42
CA LEU A 270 -0.69 -6.75 9.09
C LEU A 270 -2.11 -6.21 9.16
N VAL A 271 -2.38 -5.14 8.43
CA VAL A 271 -3.73 -4.59 8.26
C VAL A 271 -4.07 -4.59 6.79
N SER A 272 -5.29 -5.02 6.47
CA SER A 272 -5.85 -4.99 5.12
C SER A 272 -7.10 -4.12 5.07
N GLY A 273 -7.26 -3.39 3.98
CA GLY A 273 -8.47 -2.62 3.69
C GLY A 273 -9.06 -3.07 2.36
N SER A 274 -10.39 -3.16 2.30
CA SER A 274 -11.09 -3.74 1.16
C SER A 274 -12.25 -2.87 0.69
N ARG A 275 -12.68 -3.15 -0.54
CA ARG A 275 -13.87 -2.57 -1.13
C ARG A 275 -15.15 -3.00 -0.39
N ASP A 276 -15.10 -4.10 0.40
CA ASP A 276 -16.15 -4.52 1.33
C ASP A 276 -16.39 -3.53 2.49
N LYS A 277 -15.69 -2.38 2.49
CA LYS A 277 -15.78 -1.28 3.46
C LYS A 277 -15.15 -1.58 4.82
N THR A 278 -14.56 -2.76 4.98
CA THR A 278 -13.94 -3.20 6.22
C THR A 278 -12.42 -3.03 6.24
N ILE A 279 -11.89 -2.98 7.46
CA ILE A 279 -10.48 -3.10 7.75
C ILE A 279 -10.31 -4.34 8.64
N LYS A 280 -9.36 -5.21 8.29
CA LYS A 280 -9.04 -6.41 9.07
C LYS A 280 -7.61 -6.36 9.58
N PHE A 281 -7.43 -6.82 10.82
CA PHE A 281 -6.14 -6.86 11.52
C PHE A 281 -5.73 -8.33 11.70
N TRP A 282 -4.50 -8.64 11.35
CA TRP A 282 -3.94 -9.99 11.33
C TRP A 282 -2.67 -10.06 12.14
N GLU A 283 -2.49 -11.13 12.93
CA GLU A 283 -1.25 -11.43 13.63
C GLU A 283 -0.23 -12.03 12.66
N ILE A 284 1.01 -11.59 12.72
CA ILE A 284 2.11 -12.07 11.87
C ILE A 284 3.16 -12.74 12.78
N PRO A 285 3.68 -13.93 12.39
CA PRO A 285 3.44 -14.64 11.12
C PRO A 285 2.28 -15.65 11.12
N SER A 286 1.51 -15.77 12.19
CA SER A 286 0.48 -16.82 12.34
C SER A 286 -0.64 -16.70 11.32
N GLY A 287 -0.89 -15.50 10.76
CA GLY A 287 -2.01 -15.20 9.89
C GLY A 287 -3.39 -15.21 10.57
N GLN A 288 -3.42 -15.23 11.92
CA GLN A 288 -4.66 -15.24 12.68
C GLN A 288 -5.37 -13.89 12.60
N LEU A 289 -6.68 -13.90 12.32
CA LEU A 289 -7.51 -12.70 12.35
C LEU A 289 -7.67 -12.23 13.80
N ILE A 290 -7.20 -11.01 14.08
CA ILE A 290 -7.34 -10.37 15.39
C ILE A 290 -8.72 -9.72 15.53
N ARG A 291 -9.10 -8.93 14.50
CA ARG A 291 -10.38 -8.19 14.47
C ARG A 291 -10.77 -7.73 13.07
N THR A 292 -12.06 -7.44 12.92
CA THR A 292 -12.63 -6.74 11.77
C THR A 292 -13.28 -5.46 12.25
N VAL A 293 -13.11 -4.36 11.52
CA VAL A 293 -13.70 -3.05 11.79
C VAL A 293 -14.51 -2.64 10.58
N GLU A 294 -15.81 -2.35 10.77
CA GLU A 294 -16.66 -1.66 9.79
C GLU A 294 -16.19 -0.21 9.71
N ALA A 295 -15.34 0.06 8.70
CA ALA A 295 -14.55 1.29 8.71
C ALA A 295 -15.25 2.46 8.02
N HIS A 296 -15.81 2.24 6.84
CA HIS A 296 -16.29 3.29 5.97
C HIS A 296 -17.66 2.96 5.35
N ASP A 297 -18.31 3.96 4.79
CA ASP A 297 -19.55 3.78 3.99
C ASP A 297 -19.26 3.42 2.52
N GLY A 298 -17.99 3.54 2.10
CA GLY A 298 -17.48 3.18 0.78
C GLY A 298 -16.22 2.31 0.88
N GLY A 299 -15.74 1.81 -0.26
CA GLY A 299 -14.55 0.95 -0.33
C GLY A 299 -13.31 1.63 0.28
N VAL A 300 -12.48 0.86 0.98
CA VAL A 300 -11.22 1.33 1.59
C VAL A 300 -10.09 1.21 0.57
N HIS A 301 -9.41 2.33 0.27
CA HIS A 301 -8.36 2.38 -0.75
C HIS A 301 -6.94 2.34 -0.21
N THR A 302 -6.70 2.97 0.93
CA THR A 302 -5.39 2.95 1.57
C THR A 302 -5.53 2.87 3.08
N VAL A 303 -4.73 2.00 3.69
CA VAL A 303 -4.46 1.98 5.12
C VAL A 303 -2.98 2.21 5.37
N THR A 304 -2.63 2.91 6.45
CA THR A 304 -1.23 3.15 6.82
C THR A 304 -1.11 3.37 8.31
N PHE A 305 -0.05 2.84 8.92
CA PHE A 305 0.27 3.10 10.32
C PHE A 305 1.03 4.42 10.48
N SER A 306 0.83 5.08 11.62
CA SER A 306 1.75 6.10 12.09
C SER A 306 3.13 5.50 12.39
N PRO A 307 4.22 6.28 12.32
CA PRO A 307 5.58 5.77 12.54
C PRO A 307 5.80 5.11 13.91
N ASP A 308 5.03 5.49 14.92
CA ASP A 308 5.06 4.86 16.26
C ASP A 308 4.12 3.65 16.39
N GLY A 309 3.37 3.32 15.34
CA GLY A 309 2.45 2.19 15.30
C GLY A 309 1.16 2.35 16.09
N LYS A 310 0.92 3.48 16.76
CA LYS A 310 -0.24 3.67 17.65
C LYS A 310 -1.51 4.09 16.94
N VAL A 311 -1.39 4.73 15.78
CA VAL A 311 -2.52 5.21 14.98
C VAL A 311 -2.50 4.51 13.63
N LEU A 312 -3.67 4.03 13.20
CA LEU A 312 -3.92 3.60 11.84
C LEU A 312 -4.74 4.69 11.14
N ALA A 313 -4.40 5.03 9.90
CA ALA A 313 -5.22 5.87 9.05
C ALA A 313 -5.81 5.04 7.91
N SER A 314 -7.05 5.35 7.52
CA SER A 314 -7.72 4.76 6.36
C SER A 314 -8.40 5.83 5.51
N CYS A 315 -8.51 5.61 4.20
CA CYS A 315 -9.25 6.49 3.30
C CYS A 315 -10.14 5.72 2.34
N SER A 316 -11.18 6.37 1.83
CA SER A 316 -12.30 5.68 1.20
C SER A 316 -12.94 6.44 0.03
N ASP A 317 -13.75 5.69 -0.72
CA ASP A 317 -14.71 6.22 -1.70
C ASP A 317 -15.74 7.14 -1.06
N ASP A 318 -16.00 7.01 0.25
CA ASP A 318 -16.93 7.88 1.00
C ASP A 318 -16.43 9.31 1.20
N THR A 319 -15.29 9.66 0.57
CA THR A 319 -14.62 10.97 0.60
C THR A 319 -13.97 11.33 1.93
N THR A 320 -13.98 10.44 2.91
CA THR A 320 -13.41 10.67 4.25
C THR A 320 -12.08 9.95 4.45
N ILE A 321 -11.34 10.44 5.44
CA ILE A 321 -10.20 9.77 6.04
C ILE A 321 -10.55 9.56 7.51
N LYS A 322 -10.29 8.37 8.02
CA LYS A 322 -10.54 8.03 9.43
C LYS A 322 -9.23 7.61 10.11
N LEU A 323 -9.07 8.03 11.34
CA LEU A 323 -7.96 7.66 12.19
C LEU A 323 -8.45 6.77 13.32
N TRP A 324 -7.72 5.69 13.58
CA TRP A 324 -8.10 4.62 14.49
C TRP A 324 -6.98 4.37 15.50
N ASP A 325 -7.31 4.08 16.72
CA ASP A 325 -6.37 3.50 17.67
C ASP A 325 -6.02 2.08 17.20
N SER A 326 -4.74 1.83 16.91
CA SER A 326 -4.30 0.57 16.31
C SER A 326 -4.46 -0.63 17.25
N SER A 327 -4.40 -0.40 18.56
CA SER A 327 -4.48 -1.44 19.57
C SER A 327 -5.91 -1.89 19.84
N THR A 328 -6.87 -0.95 19.80
CA THR A 328 -8.28 -1.20 20.11
C THR A 328 -9.17 -1.30 18.88
N GLY A 329 -8.78 -0.64 17.76
CA GLY A 329 -9.62 -0.47 16.57
C GLY A 329 -10.68 0.63 16.72
N ASN A 330 -10.65 1.42 17.82
CA ASN A 330 -11.61 2.49 18.03
C ASN A 330 -11.31 3.70 17.14
N LEU A 331 -12.38 4.34 16.65
CA LEU A 331 -12.26 5.57 15.87
C LEU A 331 -11.76 6.73 16.76
N ILE A 332 -10.66 7.36 16.37
CA ILE A 332 -10.13 8.57 17.00
C ILE A 332 -10.78 9.82 16.40
N CYS A 333 -10.71 9.97 15.10
CA CYS A 333 -11.33 11.12 14.40
C CYS A 333 -11.61 10.83 12.93
N THR A 334 -12.48 11.67 12.34
CA THR A 334 -12.79 11.66 10.90
C THR A 334 -12.37 12.99 10.28
N LEU A 335 -11.53 12.93 9.23
CA LEU A 335 -11.11 14.08 8.45
C LEU A 335 -12.07 14.25 7.26
N GLN A 336 -12.71 15.39 7.17
CA GLN A 336 -13.64 15.75 6.11
C GLN A 336 -13.12 16.96 5.34
N GLY A 337 -13.38 17.00 4.03
CA GLY A 337 -12.98 18.14 3.21
C GLY A 337 -12.81 17.80 1.74
N HIS A 338 -12.33 16.59 1.40
CA HIS A 338 -12.33 16.12 0.02
C HIS A 338 -13.76 16.04 -0.53
N THR A 339 -13.93 16.38 -1.81
CA THR A 339 -15.21 16.33 -2.52
C THR A 339 -15.34 15.17 -3.48
N GLY A 340 -14.36 14.30 -3.51
CA GLY A 340 -14.33 13.07 -4.29
C GLY A 340 -13.59 11.97 -3.52
N PRO A 341 -13.65 10.72 -3.98
CA PRO A 341 -12.98 9.58 -3.41
C PRO A 341 -11.52 9.87 -3.02
N VAL A 342 -11.13 9.49 -1.81
CA VAL A 342 -9.75 9.61 -1.34
C VAL A 342 -9.02 8.31 -1.66
N ARG A 343 -7.98 8.39 -2.48
CA ARG A 343 -7.30 7.22 -3.03
C ARG A 343 -6.04 6.82 -2.26
N SER A 344 -5.35 7.80 -1.71
CA SER A 344 -4.05 7.54 -1.08
C SER A 344 -3.81 8.49 0.07
N ILE A 345 -3.21 7.97 1.13
CA ILE A 345 -2.79 8.71 2.32
C ILE A 345 -1.39 8.28 2.76
N ALA A 346 -0.67 9.19 3.39
CA ALA A 346 0.63 8.89 4.01
C ALA A 346 0.87 9.76 5.23
N PHE A 347 1.38 9.17 6.31
CA PHE A 347 1.86 9.93 7.47
C PHE A 347 3.20 10.62 7.18
N SER A 348 3.41 11.77 7.80
CA SER A 348 4.73 12.37 7.89
C SER A 348 5.65 11.51 8.77
N PRO A 349 6.98 11.56 8.56
CA PRO A 349 7.93 10.76 9.34
C PRO A 349 7.89 11.01 10.85
N ASP A 350 7.43 12.18 11.28
CA ASP A 350 7.22 12.53 12.69
C ASP A 350 5.83 12.15 13.22
N GLY A 351 4.96 11.57 12.38
CA GLY A 351 3.60 11.15 12.71
C GLY A 351 2.60 12.25 13.00
N ARG A 352 3.01 13.53 12.92
CA ARG A 352 2.17 14.69 13.30
C ARG A 352 1.25 15.17 12.19
N ARG A 353 1.56 14.80 10.94
CA ARG A 353 0.81 15.21 9.76
C ARG A 353 0.44 14.01 8.91
N LEU A 354 -0.61 14.20 8.15
CA LEU A 354 -1.06 13.26 7.13
C LEU A 354 -1.22 14.01 5.82
N VAL A 355 -0.88 13.38 4.70
CA VAL A 355 -1.18 13.88 3.37
C VAL A 355 -2.17 12.93 2.71
N SER A 356 -3.09 13.49 1.88
CA SER A 356 -4.06 12.71 1.13
C SER A 356 -4.14 13.17 -0.32
N GLY A 357 -4.42 12.22 -1.22
CA GLY A 357 -4.68 12.46 -2.63
C GLY A 357 -6.08 11.96 -3.01
N SER A 358 -6.80 12.73 -3.83
CA SER A 358 -8.21 12.45 -4.14
C SER A 358 -8.55 12.64 -5.62
N HIS A 359 -9.65 12.01 -6.03
CA HIS A 359 -10.30 12.25 -7.32
C HIS A 359 -10.75 13.70 -7.50
N ASP A 360 -10.86 14.49 -6.42
CA ASP A 360 -11.14 15.94 -6.50
C ASP A 360 -9.96 16.75 -7.08
N LYS A 361 -8.89 16.07 -7.53
CA LYS A 361 -7.67 16.61 -8.17
C LYS A 361 -6.77 17.38 -7.20
N THR A 362 -7.03 17.28 -5.90
CA THR A 362 -6.25 17.95 -4.86
C THR A 362 -5.43 16.98 -4.04
N VAL A 363 -4.34 17.51 -3.50
CA VAL A 363 -3.62 16.90 -2.39
C VAL A 363 -3.88 17.77 -1.17
N ARG A 364 -4.18 17.16 -0.01
CA ARG A 364 -4.44 17.90 1.22
C ARG A 364 -3.48 17.50 2.31
N LEU A 365 -3.12 18.46 3.14
CA LEU A 365 -2.29 18.29 4.32
C LEU A 365 -3.15 18.49 5.56
N TRP A 366 -3.07 17.52 6.45
CA TRP A 366 -3.80 17.46 7.71
C TRP A 366 -2.82 17.45 8.87
N GLU A 367 -3.23 17.99 10.02
CA GLU A 367 -2.43 18.02 11.24
C GLU A 367 -3.32 17.71 12.42
N GLY A 368 -2.80 16.96 13.38
CA GLY A 368 -3.47 16.74 14.65
C GLY A 368 -3.52 18.06 15.46
N GLY A 369 -4.60 18.24 16.22
CA GLY A 369 -4.72 19.36 17.13
C GLY A 369 -3.77 19.19 18.33
N VAL A 370 -3.01 20.21 18.67
CA VAL A 370 -2.36 20.26 19.98
C VAL A 370 -3.49 20.38 20.99
N GLY A 371 -3.66 19.40 21.88
CA GLY A 371 -4.56 19.56 23.03
C GLY A 371 -4.29 20.93 23.66
N SER A 372 -5.33 21.65 24.06
CA SER A 372 -5.28 23.04 24.55
C SER A 372 -4.46 23.19 25.84
N GLY A 373 -3.16 22.93 25.75
CA GLY A 373 -2.13 23.30 26.70
C GLY A 373 -1.53 24.60 26.21
N SER A 374 -2.00 25.72 26.78
CA SER A 374 -1.45 27.09 26.82
C SER A 374 -0.34 27.37 25.79
N LEU A 375 -0.69 28.15 24.75
CA LEU A 375 0.30 28.99 24.06
C LEU A 375 1.07 29.80 25.09
N PRO A 376 2.42 29.90 25.06
CA PRO A 376 3.12 30.91 25.80
C PRO A 376 2.65 32.29 25.28
N PRO A 377 2.45 33.28 26.15
CA PRO A 377 2.05 34.62 25.75
C PRO A 377 3.11 35.27 24.85
N PRO A 378 2.71 36.26 24.02
CA PRO A 378 3.51 36.89 22.98
C PRO A 378 4.81 37.53 23.48
#